data_206b402a59a62a1c03a2805bd3cf5496
#
_entry.id   206b402a59a62a1c03a2805bd3cf5496
#
_cell.length_a   1.000
_cell.length_b   1.000
_cell.length_c   1.000
_cell.angle_alpha   90.00
_cell.angle_beta   90.00
_cell.angle_gamma   90.00
#
_symmetry.space_group_name_H-M   'P 1'
#
loop_
_entity.id
_entity.type
_entity.pdbx_description
1 polymer ?
#
loop_
_entity_poly.entity_id
_entity_poly.type
_entity_poly.pdbx_seq_one_letter_code
_entity_poly.pdbx_strand_id
1 'polypeptide(L)' 'MTEVVVYTKENCGPCSTVKQWLNSNGIEYTTKTAQDAAEKGYRSVPVTEYGPFTVTGFNPKKLTQIKENYFGIIR' A
#
# COMPACT_ATOMS: atom_id res chain seq x y z
N MET A 1 -7.04 13.96 6.95
CA MET A 1 -6.75 12.63 7.46
C MET A 1 -6.04 11.81 6.42
N THR A 2 -5.12 10.99 6.86
CA THR A 2 -4.31 10.21 5.96
C THR A 2 -4.90 8.81 5.83
N GLU A 3 -5.05 8.34 4.61
CA GLU A 3 -5.54 6.99 4.37
C GLU A 3 -4.49 6.20 3.61
N VAL A 4 -4.58 4.87 3.75
CA VAL A 4 -3.69 3.97 3.03
C VAL A 4 -4.27 3.77 1.63
N VAL A 5 -3.45 4.00 0.62
CA VAL A 5 -3.86 3.84 -0.78
C VAL A 5 -2.98 2.77 -1.42
N VAL A 6 -3.61 1.82 -2.11
CA VAL A 6 -2.89 0.78 -2.83
C VAL A 6 -3.22 0.91 -4.31
N TYR A 7 -2.18 1.15 -5.11
CA TYR A 7 -2.32 1.14 -6.56
C TYR A 7 -2.18 -0.29 -7.04
N THR A 8 -3.13 -0.76 -7.80
CA THR A 8 -3.24 -2.17 -8.13
C THR A 8 -3.77 -2.33 -9.54
N LYS A 9 -3.67 -3.55 -10.07
CA LYS A 9 -4.27 -3.89 -11.37
C LYS A 9 -4.78 -5.32 -11.29
N GLU A 10 -5.56 -5.71 -12.30
CA GLU A 10 -6.09 -7.06 -12.37
C GLU A 10 -4.97 -8.05 -12.67
N ASN A 11 -5.14 -9.27 -12.23
CA ASN A 11 -4.21 -10.38 -12.49
C ASN A 11 -2.81 -10.06 -12.01
N CYS A 12 -2.73 -9.42 -10.85
CA CYS A 12 -1.45 -9.06 -10.26
C CYS A 12 -1.30 -9.81 -8.94
N GLY A 13 -0.41 -10.80 -8.92
CA GLY A 13 -0.17 -11.60 -7.73
C GLY A 13 0.34 -10.77 -6.55
N PRO A 14 1.39 -9.97 -6.73
CA PRO A 14 1.90 -9.15 -5.63
C PRO A 14 0.88 -8.14 -5.12
N CYS A 15 0.00 -7.65 -6.01
CA CYS A 15 -1.04 -6.73 -5.57
C CYS A 15 -1.99 -7.43 -4.60
N SER A 16 -2.39 -8.66 -4.93
CA SER A 16 -3.23 -9.45 -4.03
C SER A 16 -2.53 -9.69 -2.70
N THR A 17 -1.25 -9.98 -2.74
CA THR A 17 -0.49 -10.25 -1.52
C THR A 17 -0.47 -9.04 -0.60
N VAL A 18 -0.27 -7.85 -1.17
CA VAL A 18 -0.28 -6.62 -0.38
C VAL A 18 -1.66 -6.42 0.25
N LYS A 19 -2.72 -6.61 -0.53
CA LYS A 19 -4.07 -6.41 -0.02
C LYS A 19 -4.39 -7.40 1.10
N GLN A 20 -3.98 -8.65 0.94
CA GLN A 20 -4.18 -9.65 1.98
C GLN A 20 -3.42 -9.30 3.24
N TRP A 21 -2.18 -8.83 3.07
CA TRP A 21 -1.37 -8.44 4.21
C TRP A 21 -2.03 -7.31 5.00
N LEU A 22 -2.54 -6.31 4.28
CA LEU A 22 -3.21 -5.19 4.94
C LEU A 22 -4.47 -5.64 5.67
N ASN A 23 -5.27 -6.49 5.01
CA ASN A 23 -6.47 -7.03 5.65
C ASN A 23 -6.14 -7.84 6.88
N SER A 24 -5.11 -8.68 6.81
CA SER A 24 -4.72 -9.52 7.94
C SER A 24 -4.23 -8.72 9.12
N ASN A 25 -3.73 -7.52 8.86
CA ASN A 25 -3.23 -6.65 9.91
C ASN A 25 -4.25 -5.60 10.35
N GLY A 26 -5.48 -5.70 9.86
CA GLY A 26 -6.53 -4.79 10.30
C GLY A 26 -6.41 -3.39 9.77
N ILE A 27 -5.72 -3.21 8.64
CA ILE A 27 -5.52 -1.90 8.04
C ILE A 27 -6.52 -1.71 6.91
N GLU A 28 -7.31 -0.65 7.01
CA GLU A 28 -8.22 -0.29 5.93
C GLU A 28 -7.47 0.49 4.87
N TYR A 29 -7.84 0.26 3.61
CA TYR A 29 -7.16 0.91 2.51
C TYR A 29 -8.13 1.17 1.37
N THR A 30 -7.73 2.08 0.48
CA THR A 30 -8.46 2.40 -0.73
C THR A 30 -7.61 1.94 -1.91
N THR A 31 -8.24 1.38 -2.92
CA THR A 31 -7.50 0.95 -4.11
C THR A 31 -7.62 1.98 -5.22
N LYS A 32 -6.56 2.10 -6.00
CA LYS A 32 -6.55 2.92 -7.22
C LYS A 32 -5.94 2.10 -8.34
N THR A 33 -6.09 2.59 -9.56
CA THR A 33 -5.70 1.83 -10.74
C THR A 33 -4.23 1.99 -11.07
N ALA A 34 -3.74 1.09 -11.95
CA ALA A 34 -2.39 1.21 -12.47
C ALA A 34 -2.24 2.50 -13.28
N GLN A 35 -3.32 2.96 -13.92
CA GLN A 35 -3.26 4.22 -14.64
C GLN A 35 -3.05 5.38 -13.68
N ASP A 36 -3.72 5.37 -12.54
CA ASP A 36 -3.51 6.39 -11.52
C ASP A 36 -2.06 6.36 -11.03
N ALA A 37 -1.48 5.18 -10.89
CA ALA A 37 -0.09 5.06 -10.48
C ALA A 37 0.83 5.69 -11.52
N ALA A 38 0.57 5.43 -12.79
CA ALA A 38 1.39 5.99 -13.86
C ALA A 38 1.34 7.51 -13.87
N GLU A 39 0.17 8.07 -13.58
CA GLU A 39 0.01 9.51 -13.54
C GLU A 39 0.83 10.14 -12.42
N LYS A 40 1.10 9.40 -11.37
CA LYS A 40 1.94 9.87 -10.28
C LYS A 40 3.42 9.56 -10.50
N GLY A 41 3.76 8.96 -11.62
CA GLY A 41 5.14 8.64 -11.93
C GLY A 41 5.60 7.28 -11.48
N TYR A 42 4.70 6.46 -10.95
CA TYR A 42 5.07 5.09 -10.56
C TYR A 42 5.12 4.21 -11.80
N ARG A 43 6.08 3.33 -11.85
CA ARG A 43 6.30 2.50 -13.03
C ARG A 43 5.76 1.09 -12.89
N SER A 44 5.37 0.71 -11.69
CA SER A 44 4.88 -0.64 -11.46
C SER A 44 3.87 -0.61 -10.34
N VAL A 45 3.11 -1.69 -10.23
CA VAL A 45 2.19 -1.91 -9.12
C VAL A 45 2.55 -3.25 -8.49
N PRO A 46 2.23 -3.48 -7.24
CA PRO A 46 1.49 -2.59 -6.35
C PRO A 46 2.37 -1.49 -5.78
N VAL A 47 1.75 -0.35 -5.49
CA VAL A 47 2.41 0.71 -4.74
C VAL A 47 1.47 1.08 -3.59
N THR A 48 2.02 1.10 -2.39
CA THR A 48 1.24 1.43 -1.20
C THR A 48 1.70 2.78 -0.68
N GLU A 49 0.76 3.70 -0.49
CA GLU A 49 1.05 5.04 0.03
C GLU A 49 0.34 5.24 1.35
N TYR A 50 1.04 5.86 2.29
CA TYR A 50 0.44 6.30 3.53
C TYR A 50 1.21 7.52 4.02
N GLY A 51 0.63 8.72 3.84
CA GLY A 51 1.33 9.95 4.20
C GLY A 51 2.64 10.06 3.42
N PRO A 52 3.76 10.25 4.11
CA PRO A 52 5.06 10.34 3.44
C PRO A 52 5.65 8.99 3.06
N PHE A 53 5.00 7.89 3.45
CA PHE A 53 5.53 6.56 3.19
C PHE A 53 5.06 6.03 1.86
N THR A 54 5.96 5.44 1.09
CA THR A 54 5.65 4.80 -0.19
C THR A 54 6.38 3.49 -0.24
N VAL A 55 5.64 2.41 -0.53
CA VAL A 55 6.21 1.08 -0.61
C VAL A 55 5.89 0.51 -1.98
N THR A 56 6.93 0.14 -2.73
CA THR A 56 6.78 -0.45 -4.05
C THR A 56 6.90 -1.96 -3.94
N GLY A 57 5.94 -2.66 -4.52
CA GLY A 57 5.90 -4.11 -4.46
C GLY A 57 5.48 -4.62 -3.10
N PHE A 58 5.65 -5.91 -2.86
CA PHE A 58 5.34 -6.49 -1.57
C PHE A 58 6.62 -6.50 -0.73
N ASN A 59 6.66 -5.62 0.26
CA ASN A 59 7.80 -5.50 1.14
C ASN A 59 7.29 -5.42 2.56
N PRO A 60 7.14 -6.56 3.24
CA PRO A 60 6.53 -6.56 4.58
C PRO A 60 7.29 -5.74 5.59
N LYS A 61 8.61 -5.63 5.43
CA LYS A 61 9.40 -4.82 6.35
C LYS A 61 8.99 -3.36 6.31
N LYS A 62 8.83 -2.82 5.10
CA LYS A 62 8.40 -1.44 4.95
C LYS A 62 6.92 -1.27 5.23
N LEU A 63 6.11 -2.27 4.89
CA LEU A 63 4.70 -2.22 5.20
C LEU A 63 4.47 -2.19 6.70
N THR A 64 5.35 -2.83 7.47
CA THR A 64 5.25 -2.79 8.92
C THR A 64 5.41 -1.36 9.44
N GLN A 65 6.25 -0.55 8.81
CA GLN A 65 6.38 0.85 9.18
C GLN A 65 5.07 1.60 8.97
N ILE A 66 4.38 1.30 7.88
CA ILE A 66 3.07 1.90 7.63
C ILE A 66 2.09 1.46 8.71
N LYS A 67 2.11 0.17 9.07
CA LYS A 67 1.22 -0.36 10.09
C LYS A 67 1.43 0.36 11.42
N GLU A 68 2.69 0.53 11.81
CA GLU A 68 3.00 1.18 13.08
C GLU A 68 2.50 2.62 13.10
N ASN A 69 2.65 3.32 12.00
CA ASN A 69 2.17 4.69 11.93
C ASN A 69 0.65 4.77 11.84
N TYR A 70 0.05 3.81 11.14
CA TYR A 70 -1.40 3.77 10.99
C TYR A 70 -2.09 3.61 12.35
N PHE A 71 -1.55 2.75 13.20
CA PHE A 71 -2.13 2.51 14.51
C PHE A 71 -1.58 3.42 15.59
N GLY A 72 -0.60 4.25 15.27
CA GLY A 72 -0.04 5.17 16.24
C GLY A 72 0.75 4.50 17.34
N ILE A 73 1.43 3.40 17.03
CA ILE A 73 2.16 2.61 18.03
C ILE A 73 3.57 3.13 18.24
N ILE A 74 3.86 4.30 17.81
CA ILE A 74 5.20 4.85 17.92
C ILE A 74 5.48 5.28 19.34
N ARG A 75 6.63 4.92 19.83
CA ARG A 75 7.07 5.33 21.16
C ARG A 75 8.21 6.30 21.07
#